data_34ce22ad263dcb8e971b4116fafa535d
#
_entry.id   34ce22ad263dcb8e971b4116fafa535d
#
_cell.length_a   1.000
_cell.length_b   1.000
_cell.length_c   1.000
_cell.angle_alpha   90.00
_cell.angle_beta   90.00
_cell.angle_gamma   90.00
#
_symmetry.space_group_name_H-M   'P 1'
#
loop_
_entity.id
_entity.type
_entity.pdbx_description
1 polymer ?
#
loop_
_entity_poly.entity_id
_entity_poly.type
_entity_poly.pdbx_seq_one_letter_code
_entity_poly.pdbx_strand_id
1 'polypeptide(L)'
;VYVGFLFLIAFWAERRAASGRLGWLRPPFVYTLSLSIYCTAWTFYGAVGSAARSGLEFVTIYLGPTLVLIGWWSLLRKLVRIGRTQRITSIADLISSRFGKSGGLAVVVTILAVVGTTPYIALQLQSLTLSFSVFTADIENAPPPAYTALWIAAGMALFTIIFGTRNIDANERHYGVVTAIALEAVVKLLALLSVGIFVVWGVAGGPADIFARVDPGTFQTHDLFGPRRATLVFLSATAIICLPRMF
;
A
#
# COMPACT_ATOMS: atom_id res chain seq x y z
N VAL A 1 18.99 -1.51 -11.35
CA VAL A 1 19.17 -0.06 -11.52
C VAL A 1 18.14 0.75 -10.73
N TYR A 2 16.83 0.57 -10.95
CA TYR A 2 15.76 1.36 -10.29
C TYR A 2 15.78 1.27 -8.75
N VAL A 3 15.87 0.04 -8.22
CA VAL A 3 15.95 -0.17 -6.75
C VAL A 3 17.18 0.52 -6.17
N GLY A 4 18.36 0.39 -6.81
CA GLY A 4 19.57 1.10 -6.39
C GLY A 4 19.42 2.62 -6.40
N PHE A 5 18.67 3.16 -7.35
CA PHE A 5 18.37 4.60 -7.40
C PHE A 5 17.47 5.04 -6.23
N LEU A 6 16.46 4.25 -5.86
CA LEU A 6 15.64 4.53 -4.67
C LEU A 6 16.46 4.49 -3.38
N PHE A 7 17.40 3.55 -3.27
CA PHE A 7 18.34 3.51 -2.14
C PHE A 7 19.20 4.75 -2.06
N LEU A 8 19.78 5.20 -3.18
CA LEU A 8 20.59 6.42 -3.23
C LEU A 8 19.79 7.64 -2.77
N ILE A 9 18.55 7.76 -3.19
CA ILE A 9 17.65 8.85 -2.77
C ILE A 9 17.35 8.76 -1.27
N ALA A 10 17.06 7.56 -0.75
CA ALA A 10 16.82 7.37 0.66
C ALA A 10 18.04 7.81 1.49
N PHE A 11 19.24 7.36 1.14
CA PHE A 11 20.49 7.75 1.81
C PHE A 11 20.75 9.25 1.70
N TRP A 12 20.55 9.84 0.54
CA TRP A 12 20.78 11.26 0.34
C TRP A 12 19.80 12.12 1.15
N ALA A 13 18.52 11.73 1.19
CA ALA A 13 17.50 12.42 1.98
C ALA A 13 17.79 12.31 3.49
N GLU A 14 18.24 11.15 3.94
CA GLU A 14 18.60 10.92 5.35
C GLU A 14 19.81 11.75 5.76
N ARG A 15 20.87 11.79 4.94
CA ARG A 15 22.03 12.65 5.16
C ARG A 15 21.67 14.14 5.20
N ARG A 16 20.77 14.59 4.33
CA ARG A 16 20.26 15.97 4.36
C ARG A 16 19.42 16.26 5.60
N ALA A 17 18.62 15.32 6.02
CA ALA A 17 17.84 15.42 7.26
C ALA A 17 18.77 15.55 8.47
N ALA A 18 19.82 14.74 8.55
CA ALA A 18 20.83 14.80 9.61
C ALA A 18 21.60 16.14 9.64
N SER A 19 21.79 16.77 8.47
CA SER A 19 22.44 18.10 8.37
C SER A 19 21.49 19.28 8.64
N GLY A 20 20.24 19.03 9.06
CA GLY A 20 19.26 20.08 9.37
C GLY A 20 18.64 20.78 8.16
N ARG A 21 19.01 20.40 6.93
CA ARG A 21 18.52 20.99 5.67
C ARG A 21 17.20 20.34 5.21
N LEU A 22 16.16 20.47 6.02
CA LEU A 22 14.86 19.82 5.83
C LEU A 22 13.84 20.61 4.97
N GLY A 23 14.25 21.78 4.41
CA GLY A 23 13.29 22.73 3.81
C GLY A 23 12.31 22.12 2.80
N TRP A 24 12.76 21.22 1.93
CA TRP A 24 11.92 20.60 0.89
C TRP A 24 11.37 19.21 1.28
N LEU A 25 11.87 18.58 2.36
CA LEU A 25 11.40 17.31 2.91
C LEU A 25 10.21 17.46 3.88
N ARG A 26 9.93 18.69 4.32
CA ARG A 26 8.82 19.01 5.23
C ARG A 26 7.47 19.31 4.58
N PRO A 27 7.33 19.59 3.27
CA PRO A 27 6.03 19.99 2.73
C PRO A 27 5.00 18.87 2.92
N PRO A 28 3.74 19.23 3.18
CA PRO A 28 2.61 18.28 3.29
C PRO A 28 2.51 17.37 2.07
N PHE A 29 2.99 17.83 0.92
CA PHE A 29 2.98 17.12 -0.36
C PHE A 29 3.80 15.81 -0.30
N VAL A 30 5.00 15.82 0.30
CA VAL A 30 5.83 14.60 0.43
C VAL A 30 5.12 13.58 1.32
N TYR A 31 4.48 14.05 2.38
CA TYR A 31 3.68 13.20 3.26
C TYR A 31 2.44 12.62 2.54
N THR A 32 1.75 13.46 1.76
CA THR A 32 0.59 13.01 0.96
C THR A 32 1.00 11.95 -0.05
N LEU A 33 2.10 12.15 -0.77
CA LEU A 33 2.64 11.16 -1.69
C LEU A 33 3.04 9.86 -0.97
N SER A 34 3.55 9.94 0.25
CA SER A 34 3.93 8.74 1.01
C SER A 34 2.73 7.87 1.40
N LEU A 35 1.50 8.39 1.41
CA LEU A 35 0.29 7.59 1.58
C LEU A 35 0.09 6.57 0.45
N SER A 36 0.75 6.77 -0.70
CA SER A 36 0.75 5.82 -1.81
C SER A 36 1.35 4.45 -1.47
N ILE A 37 1.96 4.29 -0.30
CA ILE A 37 2.37 2.97 0.23
C ILE A 37 1.18 2.00 0.33
N TYR A 38 -0.04 2.54 0.41
CA TYR A 38 -1.28 1.77 0.31
C TYR A 38 -1.44 1.11 -1.07
N CYS A 39 -0.91 1.73 -2.14
CA CYS A 39 -0.92 1.19 -3.49
C CYS A 39 0.21 0.19 -3.68
N THR A 40 -0.09 -1.08 -3.46
CA THR A 40 0.83 -2.22 -3.59
C THR A 40 0.73 -2.90 -4.95
N ALA A 41 1.44 -4.00 -5.14
CA ALA A 41 1.30 -4.87 -6.32
C ALA A 41 -0.15 -5.31 -6.55
N TRP A 42 -0.94 -5.46 -5.48
CA TRP A 42 -2.36 -5.77 -5.58
C TRP A 42 -3.15 -4.69 -6.33
N THR A 43 -2.81 -3.43 -6.18
CA THR A 43 -3.45 -2.32 -6.92
C THR A 43 -3.32 -2.51 -8.42
N PHE A 44 -2.20 -3.05 -8.89
CA PHE A 44 -1.97 -3.30 -10.31
C PHE A 44 -2.62 -4.61 -10.76
N TYR A 45 -2.27 -5.74 -10.15
CA TYR A 45 -2.77 -7.06 -10.58
C TYR A 45 -4.15 -7.39 -10.05
N GLY A 46 -4.37 -7.17 -8.76
CA GLY A 46 -5.60 -7.55 -8.08
C GLY A 46 -6.79 -6.70 -8.48
N ALA A 47 -6.61 -5.39 -8.61
CA ALA A 47 -7.69 -4.49 -9.01
C ALA A 47 -8.13 -4.75 -10.46
N VAL A 48 -7.17 -4.92 -11.39
CA VAL A 48 -7.47 -5.23 -12.79
C VAL A 48 -8.16 -6.59 -12.90
N GLY A 49 -7.63 -7.61 -12.23
CA GLY A 49 -8.22 -8.94 -12.21
C GLY A 49 -9.60 -8.97 -11.52
N SER A 50 -9.81 -8.16 -10.49
CA SER A 50 -11.12 -8.02 -9.84
C SER A 50 -12.12 -7.29 -10.74
N ALA A 51 -11.70 -6.23 -11.42
CA ALA A 51 -12.54 -5.52 -12.39
C ALA A 51 -12.99 -6.44 -13.53
N ALA A 52 -12.08 -7.28 -14.04
CA ALA A 52 -12.39 -8.25 -15.10
C ALA A 52 -13.40 -9.33 -14.66
N ARG A 53 -13.34 -9.77 -13.39
CA ARG A 53 -14.22 -10.84 -12.88
C ARG A 53 -15.53 -10.35 -12.27
N SER A 54 -15.49 -9.20 -11.60
CA SER A 54 -16.58 -8.72 -10.74
C SER A 54 -17.11 -7.35 -11.15
N GLY A 55 -16.71 -6.86 -12.32
CA GLY A 55 -17.14 -5.56 -12.84
C GLY A 55 -16.85 -4.42 -11.85
N LEU A 56 -17.84 -3.58 -11.59
CA LEU A 56 -17.70 -2.40 -10.73
C LEU A 56 -17.50 -2.71 -9.23
N GLU A 57 -17.55 -3.96 -8.80
CA GLU A 57 -17.35 -4.31 -7.38
C GLU A 57 -15.96 -3.90 -6.91
N PHE A 58 -14.94 -3.90 -7.78
CA PHE A 58 -13.57 -3.49 -7.43
C PHE A 58 -13.48 -2.07 -6.88
N VAL A 59 -14.42 -1.18 -7.25
CA VAL A 59 -14.44 0.23 -6.79
C VAL A 59 -14.64 0.32 -5.28
N THR A 60 -15.29 -0.67 -4.67
CA THR A 60 -15.52 -0.70 -3.21
C THR A 60 -14.24 -0.63 -2.40
N ILE A 61 -13.14 -1.17 -2.94
CA ILE A 61 -11.82 -1.20 -2.29
C ILE A 61 -11.22 0.20 -2.18
N TYR A 62 -11.48 1.07 -3.16
CA TYR A 62 -11.02 2.46 -3.15
C TYR A 62 -12.03 3.39 -2.47
N LEU A 63 -13.31 3.06 -2.57
CA LEU A 63 -14.38 3.87 -1.99
C LEU A 63 -14.27 3.94 -0.47
N GLY A 64 -13.98 2.82 0.22
CA GLY A 64 -13.82 2.79 1.66
C GLY A 64 -12.76 3.77 2.18
N PRO A 65 -11.49 3.67 1.76
CA PRO A 65 -10.43 4.62 2.11
C PRO A 65 -10.76 6.06 1.77
N THR A 66 -11.36 6.32 0.60
CA THR A 66 -11.76 7.66 0.17
C THR A 66 -12.80 8.25 1.12
N LEU A 67 -13.81 7.49 1.49
CA LEU A 67 -14.84 7.92 2.44
C LEU A 67 -14.24 8.21 3.83
N VAL A 68 -13.28 7.42 4.28
CA VAL A 68 -12.60 7.66 5.57
C VAL A 68 -11.78 8.95 5.52
N LEU A 69 -11.00 9.15 4.48
CA LEU A 69 -10.13 10.33 4.37
C LEU A 69 -10.94 11.63 4.22
N ILE A 70 -12.07 11.59 3.54
CA ILE A 70 -12.93 12.76 3.30
C ILE A 70 -13.97 12.91 4.41
N GLY A 71 -14.72 11.84 4.72
CA GLY A 71 -15.88 11.89 5.61
C GLY A 71 -15.54 11.80 7.09
N TRP A 72 -14.49 11.05 7.45
CA TRP A 72 -14.09 10.84 8.85
C TRP A 72 -12.88 11.69 9.26
N TRP A 73 -12.74 12.84 8.65
CA TRP A 73 -11.69 13.79 8.98
C TRP A 73 -11.60 14.12 10.47
N SER A 74 -12.73 14.28 11.14
CA SER A 74 -12.79 14.53 12.57
C SER A 74 -12.25 13.37 13.42
N LEU A 75 -12.53 12.12 13.00
CA LEU A 75 -11.98 10.91 13.62
C LEU A 75 -10.47 10.83 13.46
N LEU A 76 -9.98 11.02 12.24
CA LEU A 76 -8.53 11.00 11.94
C LEU A 76 -7.78 12.07 12.74
N ARG A 77 -8.30 13.29 12.81
CA ARG A 77 -7.72 14.36 13.66
C ARG A 77 -7.69 13.97 15.13
N LYS A 78 -8.75 13.31 15.63
CA LYS A 78 -8.81 12.86 17.01
C LYS A 78 -7.79 11.76 17.30
N LEU A 79 -7.65 10.78 16.38
CA LEU A 79 -6.64 9.72 16.49
C LEU A 79 -5.21 10.28 16.50
N VAL A 80 -4.89 11.18 15.58
CA VAL A 80 -3.57 11.86 15.57
C VAL A 80 -3.31 12.64 16.84
N ARG A 81 -4.32 13.33 17.39
CA ARG A 81 -4.19 14.04 18.66
C ARG A 81 -3.90 13.08 19.81
N ILE A 82 -4.65 11.99 19.93
CA ILE A 82 -4.45 10.96 20.95
C ILE A 82 -3.05 10.34 20.79
N GLY A 83 -2.66 9.98 19.57
CA GLY A 83 -1.35 9.41 19.28
C GLY A 83 -0.20 10.31 19.78
N ARG A 84 -0.29 11.61 19.51
CA ARG A 84 0.72 12.58 19.96
C ARG A 84 0.74 12.77 21.48
N THR A 85 -0.43 12.87 22.13
CA THR A 85 -0.52 13.11 23.58
C THR A 85 -0.10 11.88 24.40
N GLN A 86 -0.44 10.69 23.93
CA GLN A 86 -0.15 9.43 24.61
C GLN A 86 1.17 8.77 24.15
N ARG A 87 1.89 9.40 23.20
CA ARG A 87 3.11 8.85 22.59
C ARG A 87 2.90 7.43 22.05
N ILE A 88 1.81 7.22 21.34
CA ILE A 88 1.41 5.94 20.78
C ILE A 88 2.22 5.70 19.52
N THR A 89 2.78 4.49 19.41
CA THR A 89 3.62 4.08 18.28
C THR A 89 3.02 2.94 17.45
N SER A 90 1.97 2.30 17.97
CA SER A 90 1.33 1.16 17.31
C SER A 90 -0.16 1.09 17.61
N ILE A 91 -0.91 0.33 16.80
CA ILE A 91 -2.33 0.04 17.06
C ILE A 91 -2.52 -0.69 18.39
N ALA A 92 -1.58 -1.55 18.77
CA ALA A 92 -1.59 -2.26 20.05
C ALA A 92 -1.48 -1.28 21.22
N ASP A 93 -0.60 -0.27 21.12
CA ASP A 93 -0.47 0.80 22.12
C ASP A 93 -1.73 1.65 22.16
N LEU A 94 -2.33 1.97 21.03
CA LEU A 94 -3.57 2.75 20.98
C LEU A 94 -4.69 2.05 21.73
N ILE A 95 -4.90 0.78 21.48
CA ILE A 95 -5.95 -0.01 22.13
C ILE A 95 -5.64 -0.21 23.59
N SER A 96 -4.41 -0.61 23.94
CA SER A 96 -4.02 -0.85 25.33
C SER A 96 -4.06 0.43 26.19
N SER A 97 -3.73 1.59 25.62
CA SER A 97 -3.78 2.88 26.32
C SER A 97 -5.19 3.23 26.79
N ARG A 98 -6.21 2.82 26.04
CA ARG A 98 -7.62 3.03 26.43
C ARG A 98 -8.04 2.19 27.63
N PHE A 99 -7.37 1.04 27.86
CA PHE A 99 -7.67 0.07 28.91
C PHE A 99 -6.54 0.02 29.96
N GLY A 100 -6.11 1.17 30.44
CA GLY A 100 -5.13 1.28 31.52
C GLY A 100 -3.73 0.80 31.17
N LYS A 101 -3.33 0.87 29.89
CA LYS A 101 -2.03 0.37 29.38
C LYS A 101 -1.81 -1.11 29.68
N SER A 102 -2.86 -1.92 29.53
CA SER A 102 -2.80 -3.38 29.78
C SER A 102 -1.81 -4.05 28.81
N GLY A 103 -0.72 -4.61 29.36
CA GLY A 103 0.27 -5.36 28.57
C GLY A 103 -0.30 -6.62 27.93
N GLY A 104 -1.18 -7.35 28.65
CA GLY A 104 -1.85 -8.52 28.09
C GLY A 104 -2.71 -8.19 26.87
N LEU A 105 -3.45 -7.08 26.90
CA LEU A 105 -4.24 -6.63 25.75
C LEU A 105 -3.34 -6.24 24.58
N ALA A 106 -2.21 -5.56 24.83
CA ALA A 106 -1.25 -5.22 23.78
C ALA A 106 -0.69 -6.47 23.09
N VAL A 107 -0.36 -7.52 23.84
CA VAL A 107 0.10 -8.81 23.29
C VAL A 107 -0.97 -9.44 22.40
N VAL A 108 -2.21 -9.51 22.86
CA VAL A 108 -3.31 -10.09 22.07
C VAL A 108 -3.51 -9.33 20.75
N VAL A 109 -3.53 -8.00 20.80
CA VAL A 109 -3.67 -7.15 19.61
C VAL A 109 -2.49 -7.35 18.66
N THR A 110 -1.26 -7.46 19.17
CA THR A 110 -0.08 -7.72 18.36
C THR A 110 -0.16 -9.08 17.66
N ILE A 111 -0.56 -10.13 18.36
CA ILE A 111 -0.75 -11.46 17.75
C ILE A 111 -1.80 -11.41 16.65
N LEU A 112 -2.94 -10.77 16.90
CA LEU A 112 -3.99 -10.59 15.89
C LEU A 112 -3.49 -9.80 14.67
N ALA A 113 -2.70 -8.77 14.88
CA ALA A 113 -2.11 -7.99 13.80
C ALA A 113 -1.12 -8.83 12.98
N VAL A 114 -0.25 -9.61 13.62
CA VAL A 114 0.70 -10.50 12.94
C VAL A 114 -0.03 -11.56 12.12
N VAL A 115 -1.00 -12.27 12.72
CA VAL A 115 -1.80 -13.28 12.03
C VAL A 115 -2.56 -12.69 10.84
N GLY A 116 -3.13 -11.49 11.01
CA GLY A 116 -3.89 -10.81 9.95
C GLY A 116 -3.02 -10.27 8.81
N THR A 117 -1.79 -9.82 9.11
CA THR A 117 -0.89 -9.26 8.07
C THR A 117 -0.09 -10.32 7.33
N THR A 118 0.12 -11.50 7.90
CA THR A 118 0.89 -12.59 7.26
C THR A 118 0.33 -13.00 5.90
N PRO A 119 -0.99 -13.28 5.72
CA PRO A 119 -1.55 -13.59 4.41
C PRO A 119 -1.40 -12.43 3.41
N TYR A 120 -1.47 -11.18 3.89
CA TYR A 120 -1.27 -10.02 3.06
C TYR A 120 0.16 -9.93 2.53
N ILE A 121 1.17 -10.19 3.38
CA ILE A 121 2.58 -10.26 2.96
C ILE A 121 2.77 -11.39 1.94
N ALA A 122 2.17 -12.55 2.16
CA ALA A 122 2.23 -13.67 1.22
C ALA A 122 1.69 -13.31 -0.17
N LEU A 123 0.57 -12.57 -0.24
CA LEU A 123 0.02 -12.06 -1.50
C LEU A 123 0.98 -11.10 -2.22
N GLN A 124 1.70 -10.24 -1.50
CA GLN A 124 2.70 -9.34 -2.09
C GLN A 124 3.87 -10.14 -2.67
N LEU A 125 4.39 -11.12 -1.94
CA LEU A 125 5.46 -12.00 -2.43
C LEU A 125 5.01 -12.80 -3.66
N GLN A 126 3.79 -13.32 -3.67
CA GLN A 126 3.22 -14.00 -4.82
C GLN A 126 3.13 -13.09 -6.04
N SER A 127 2.70 -11.84 -5.87
CA SER A 127 2.61 -10.87 -6.96
C SER A 127 3.99 -10.54 -7.55
N LEU A 128 5.02 -10.40 -6.70
CA LEU A 128 6.39 -10.19 -7.16
C LEU A 128 6.94 -11.40 -7.90
N THR A 129 6.67 -12.62 -7.41
CA THR A 129 7.06 -13.87 -8.07
C THR A 129 6.39 -14.01 -9.44
N LEU A 130 5.09 -13.69 -9.51
CA LEU A 130 4.35 -13.70 -10.77
C LEU A 130 4.93 -12.68 -11.76
N SER A 131 5.24 -11.47 -11.32
CA SER A 131 5.88 -10.47 -12.17
C SER A 131 7.21 -10.99 -12.73
N PHE A 132 8.03 -11.59 -11.89
CA PHE A 132 9.32 -12.14 -12.30
C PHE A 132 9.15 -13.29 -13.29
N SER A 133 8.19 -14.19 -13.06
CA SER A 133 7.94 -15.33 -13.97
C SER A 133 7.50 -14.89 -15.36
N VAL A 134 6.74 -13.78 -15.47
CA VAL A 134 6.36 -13.22 -16.80
C VAL A 134 7.59 -12.71 -17.55
N PHE A 135 8.53 -12.05 -16.87
CA PHE A 135 9.76 -11.56 -17.51
C PHE A 135 10.75 -12.69 -17.86
N THR A 136 10.64 -13.83 -17.20
CA THR A 136 11.54 -14.98 -17.43
C THR A 136 10.89 -16.10 -18.22
N ALA A 137 9.67 -15.90 -18.71
CA ALA A 137 8.92 -16.94 -19.43
C ALA A 137 9.66 -17.49 -20.67
N ASP A 138 10.43 -16.65 -21.36
CA ASP A 138 11.18 -17.01 -22.57
C ASP A 138 12.62 -17.48 -22.28
N ILE A 139 13.01 -17.59 -21.00
CA ILE A 139 14.36 -18.01 -20.61
C ILE A 139 14.37 -19.51 -20.38
N GLU A 140 15.13 -20.25 -21.20
CA GLU A 140 15.16 -21.72 -21.24
C GLU A 140 15.56 -22.40 -19.92
N ASN A 141 16.27 -21.68 -19.02
CA ASN A 141 16.69 -22.16 -17.70
C ASN A 141 16.20 -21.25 -16.57
N ALA A 142 14.99 -20.73 -16.68
CA ALA A 142 14.42 -19.90 -15.62
C ALA A 142 14.29 -20.68 -14.28
N PRO A 143 14.66 -20.09 -13.14
CA PRO A 143 14.57 -20.78 -11.88
C PRO A 143 13.10 -21.10 -11.53
N PRO A 144 12.84 -22.25 -10.91
CA PRO A 144 11.49 -22.61 -10.47
C PRO A 144 10.86 -21.51 -9.60
N PRO A 145 9.54 -21.27 -9.70
CA PRO A 145 8.86 -20.20 -8.97
C PRO A 145 9.07 -20.24 -7.45
N ALA A 146 9.22 -21.43 -6.87
CA ALA A 146 9.48 -21.60 -5.43
C ALA A 146 10.84 -21.00 -5.02
N TYR A 147 11.89 -21.22 -5.80
CA TYR A 147 13.21 -20.64 -5.52
C TYR A 147 13.19 -19.12 -5.72
N THR A 148 12.51 -18.65 -6.75
CA THR A 148 12.33 -17.20 -7.00
C THR A 148 11.62 -16.54 -5.84
N ALA A 149 10.54 -17.13 -5.32
CA ALA A 149 9.81 -16.63 -4.15
C ALA A 149 10.70 -16.55 -2.91
N LEU A 150 11.54 -17.56 -2.66
CA LEU A 150 12.46 -17.59 -1.54
C LEU A 150 13.52 -16.47 -1.63
N TRP A 151 14.11 -16.28 -2.80
CA TRP A 151 15.11 -15.21 -3.00
C TRP A 151 14.50 -13.82 -2.87
N ILE A 152 13.29 -13.61 -3.40
CA ILE A 152 12.54 -12.36 -3.23
C ILE A 152 12.25 -12.12 -1.75
N ALA A 153 11.76 -13.14 -1.03
CA ALA A 153 11.48 -13.03 0.40
C ALA A 153 12.74 -12.73 1.21
N ALA A 154 13.87 -13.39 0.92
CA ALA A 154 15.16 -13.13 1.56
C ALA A 154 15.65 -11.69 1.29
N GLY A 155 15.54 -11.21 0.05
CA GLY A 155 15.90 -9.85 -0.32
C GLY A 155 15.04 -8.80 0.38
N MET A 156 13.73 -9.02 0.48
CA MET A 156 12.80 -8.15 1.20
C MET A 156 13.05 -8.16 2.70
N ALA A 157 13.36 -9.32 3.29
CA ALA A 157 13.75 -9.43 4.70
C ALA A 157 15.04 -8.66 4.98
N LEU A 158 16.06 -8.83 4.13
CA LEU A 158 17.32 -8.10 4.24
C LEU A 158 17.11 -6.59 4.14
N PHE A 159 16.28 -6.15 3.19
CA PHE A 159 15.88 -4.75 3.07
C PHE A 159 15.25 -4.23 4.37
N THR A 160 14.31 -4.97 4.92
CA THR A 160 13.61 -4.60 6.17
C THR A 160 14.59 -4.51 7.35
N ILE A 161 15.56 -5.43 7.44
CA ILE A 161 16.59 -5.41 8.49
C ILE A 161 17.49 -4.17 8.34
N ILE A 162 17.94 -3.86 7.14
CA ILE A 162 18.86 -2.75 6.91
C ILE A 162 18.18 -1.39 7.15
N PHE A 163 16.92 -1.22 6.73
CA PHE A 163 16.26 0.09 6.74
C PHE A 163 15.13 0.22 7.78
N GLY A 164 14.51 -0.88 8.19
CA GLY A 164 13.36 -0.84 9.07
C GLY A 164 13.68 -1.07 10.53
N THR A 165 14.74 -1.84 10.85
CA THR A 165 15.04 -2.22 12.24
C THR A 165 16.35 -1.62 12.77
N ARG A 166 17.03 -0.81 11.99
CA ARG A 166 18.34 -0.24 12.35
C ARG A 166 18.27 0.65 13.59
N ASN A 167 17.19 1.37 13.77
CA ASN A 167 16.99 2.25 14.90
C ASN A 167 15.70 1.83 15.64
N ILE A 168 15.82 1.65 16.94
CA ILE A 168 14.73 1.20 17.82
C ILE A 168 13.95 2.42 18.38
N ASP A 169 14.35 3.64 18.04
CA ASP A 169 13.66 4.84 18.53
C ASP A 169 12.30 4.99 17.82
N ALA A 170 11.23 4.81 18.59
CA ALA A 170 9.84 4.92 18.14
C ALA A 170 9.48 6.32 17.59
N ASN A 171 10.27 7.35 17.88
CA ASN A 171 10.08 8.72 17.40
C ASN A 171 10.93 9.06 16.17
N GLU A 172 11.70 8.11 15.64
CA GLU A 172 12.53 8.36 14.47
C GLU A 172 11.68 8.61 13.23
N ARG A 173 11.91 9.75 12.63
CA ARG A 173 11.29 10.10 11.35
C ARG A 173 12.21 9.61 10.23
N HIS A 174 11.87 8.49 9.62
CA HIS A 174 12.60 7.91 8.48
C HIS A 174 12.44 8.76 7.21
N TYR A 175 13.01 9.96 7.21
CA TYR A 175 12.90 10.90 6.09
C TYR A 175 13.37 10.31 4.75
N GLY A 176 14.41 9.47 4.80
CA GLY A 176 14.92 8.79 3.62
C GLY A 176 13.89 7.87 3.00
N VAL A 177 13.29 6.99 3.79
CA VAL A 177 12.27 6.04 3.35
C VAL A 177 11.02 6.76 2.86
N VAL A 178 10.55 7.78 3.60
CA VAL A 178 9.38 8.59 3.21
C VAL A 178 9.59 9.28 1.87
N THR A 179 10.81 9.81 1.62
CA THR A 179 11.13 10.47 0.35
C THR A 179 11.20 9.48 -0.81
N ALA A 180 11.82 8.31 -0.59
CA ALA A 180 11.88 7.26 -1.60
C ALA A 180 10.46 6.78 -1.99
N ILE A 181 9.58 6.57 -1.01
CA ILE A 181 8.18 6.21 -1.25
C ILE A 181 7.42 7.30 -1.99
N ALA A 182 7.65 8.58 -1.66
CA ALA A 182 7.01 9.70 -2.35
C ALA A 182 7.43 9.76 -3.83
N LEU A 183 8.71 9.53 -4.13
CA LEU A 183 9.19 9.43 -5.50
C LEU A 183 8.61 8.22 -6.23
N GLU A 184 8.62 7.06 -5.57
CA GLU A 184 8.03 5.84 -6.11
C GLU A 184 6.55 6.04 -6.46
N ALA A 185 5.80 6.81 -5.65
CA ALA A 185 4.42 7.17 -5.91
C ALA A 185 4.23 7.86 -7.26
N VAL A 186 5.10 8.82 -7.56
CA VAL A 186 5.05 9.56 -8.84
C VAL A 186 5.36 8.61 -10.00
N VAL A 187 6.38 7.77 -9.86
CA VAL A 187 6.75 6.78 -10.89
C VAL A 187 5.62 5.77 -11.14
N LYS A 188 5.01 5.25 -10.07
CA LYS A 188 3.86 4.33 -10.17
C LYS A 188 2.68 4.97 -10.89
N LEU A 189 2.35 6.22 -10.55
CA LEU A 189 1.25 6.94 -11.17
C LEU A 189 1.51 7.15 -12.67
N LEU A 190 2.70 7.61 -13.05
CA LEU A 190 3.07 7.82 -14.44
C LEU A 190 3.08 6.51 -15.22
N ALA A 191 3.62 5.43 -14.65
CA ALA A 191 3.63 4.12 -15.27
C ALA A 191 2.20 3.59 -15.50
N LEU A 192 1.32 3.69 -14.50
CA LEU A 192 -0.07 3.25 -14.62
C LEU A 192 -0.84 4.05 -15.66
N LEU A 193 -0.67 5.37 -15.68
CA LEU A 193 -1.29 6.23 -16.69
C LEU A 193 -0.78 5.91 -18.10
N SER A 194 0.54 5.69 -18.25
CA SER A 194 1.12 5.34 -19.55
C SER A 194 0.58 4.02 -20.09
N VAL A 195 0.48 2.99 -19.23
CA VAL A 195 -0.12 1.71 -19.60
C VAL A 195 -1.60 1.89 -19.94
N GLY A 196 -2.35 2.65 -19.14
CA GLY A 196 -3.76 2.94 -19.42
C GLY A 196 -3.96 3.65 -20.77
N ILE A 197 -3.16 4.66 -21.06
CA ILE A 197 -3.18 5.37 -22.34
C ILE A 197 -2.85 4.41 -23.49
N PHE A 198 -1.79 3.62 -23.35
CA PHE A 198 -1.41 2.65 -24.35
C PHE A 198 -2.52 1.62 -24.64
N VAL A 199 -3.15 1.07 -23.59
CA VAL A 199 -4.23 0.11 -23.75
C VAL A 199 -5.46 0.73 -24.42
N VAL A 200 -5.84 1.94 -24.01
CA VAL A 200 -7.04 2.63 -24.55
C VAL A 200 -6.85 3.00 -26.01
N TRP A 201 -5.73 3.62 -26.38
CA TRP A 201 -5.54 4.14 -27.74
C TRP A 201 -4.66 3.27 -28.63
N GLY A 202 -3.71 2.51 -28.05
CA GLY A 202 -2.82 1.65 -28.82
C GLY A 202 -3.40 0.27 -29.09
N VAL A 203 -4.17 -0.28 -28.13
CA VAL A 203 -4.71 -1.64 -28.26
C VAL A 203 -6.20 -1.64 -28.61
N ALA A 204 -6.99 -0.80 -27.98
CA ALA A 204 -8.45 -0.84 -28.08
C ALA A 204 -9.05 0.10 -29.13
N GLY A 205 -8.25 1.04 -29.69
CA GLY A 205 -8.73 2.00 -30.71
C GLY A 205 -9.47 3.21 -30.15
N GLY A 206 -9.60 3.33 -28.83
CA GLY A 206 -10.20 4.48 -28.15
C GLY A 206 -11.30 4.09 -27.16
N PRO A 207 -11.77 5.08 -26.34
CA PRO A 207 -12.79 4.83 -25.33
C PRO A 207 -14.11 4.34 -25.94
N ALA A 208 -14.52 4.86 -27.09
CA ALA A 208 -15.77 4.47 -27.75
C ALA A 208 -15.78 2.97 -28.12
N ASP A 209 -14.66 2.48 -28.64
CA ASP A 209 -14.51 1.07 -29.01
C ASP A 209 -14.51 0.14 -27.79
N ILE A 210 -13.92 0.60 -26.67
CA ILE A 210 -13.98 -0.14 -25.41
C ILE A 210 -15.42 -0.30 -24.97
N PHE A 211 -16.18 0.80 -24.90
CA PHE A 211 -17.56 0.77 -24.45
C PHE A 211 -18.48 0.00 -25.39
N ALA A 212 -18.17 -0.03 -26.70
CA ALA A 212 -18.91 -0.84 -27.67
C ALA A 212 -18.70 -2.35 -27.50
N ARG A 213 -17.52 -2.75 -26.96
CA ARG A 213 -17.16 -4.17 -26.75
C ARG A 213 -17.52 -4.69 -25.37
N VAL A 214 -17.77 -3.79 -24.41
CA VAL A 214 -18.14 -4.20 -23.05
C VAL A 214 -19.58 -4.71 -23.04
N ASP A 215 -19.76 -5.91 -22.51
CA ASP A 215 -21.10 -6.46 -22.27
C ASP A 215 -21.87 -5.51 -21.33
N PRO A 216 -23.05 -5.04 -21.73
CA PRO A 216 -23.93 -4.23 -20.89
C PRO A 216 -24.19 -4.87 -19.51
N GLY A 217 -24.15 -6.21 -19.42
CA GLY A 217 -24.25 -6.95 -18.16
C GLY A 217 -23.14 -6.66 -17.16
N THR A 218 -21.96 -6.27 -17.63
CA THR A 218 -20.80 -5.92 -16.75
C THR A 218 -21.10 -4.70 -15.87
N PHE A 219 -21.93 -3.79 -16.35
CA PHE A 219 -22.37 -2.59 -15.61
C PHE A 219 -23.71 -2.77 -14.92
N GLN A 220 -24.33 -3.94 -15.02
CA GLN A 220 -25.59 -4.18 -14.33
C GLN A 220 -25.39 -4.14 -12.83
N THR A 221 -25.97 -3.10 -12.26
CA THR A 221 -25.82 -2.68 -10.86
C THR A 221 -26.82 -3.38 -9.95
N HIS A 222 -27.19 -4.63 -10.27
CA HIS A 222 -28.22 -5.35 -9.51
C HIS A 222 -28.01 -5.35 -8.00
N ASP A 223 -26.76 -5.13 -7.54
CA ASP A 223 -26.44 -5.10 -6.11
C ASP A 223 -25.53 -3.93 -5.70
N LEU A 224 -25.70 -2.73 -6.26
CA LEU A 224 -24.91 -1.56 -5.83
C LEU A 224 -24.96 -1.34 -4.32
N PHE A 225 -26.06 -1.67 -3.69
CA PHE A 225 -26.31 -1.55 -2.24
C PHE A 225 -26.45 -2.90 -1.53
N GLY A 226 -26.06 -3.99 -2.17
CA GLY A 226 -26.12 -5.31 -1.57
C GLY A 226 -25.19 -5.45 -0.33
N PRO A 227 -25.53 -6.36 0.60
CA PRO A 227 -24.79 -6.53 1.85
C PRO A 227 -23.31 -6.87 1.62
N ARG A 228 -22.97 -7.57 0.55
CA ARG A 228 -21.59 -7.89 0.19
C ARG A 228 -20.78 -6.62 -0.11
N ARG A 229 -21.30 -5.68 -0.90
CA ARG A 229 -20.61 -4.42 -1.22
C ARG A 229 -20.48 -3.52 0.00
N ALA A 230 -21.52 -3.42 0.80
CA ALA A 230 -21.49 -2.69 2.07
C ALA A 230 -20.38 -3.24 2.99
N THR A 231 -20.27 -4.56 3.10
CA THR A 231 -19.22 -5.23 3.87
C THR A 231 -17.83 -4.93 3.30
N LEU A 232 -17.65 -5.00 1.98
CA LEU A 232 -16.36 -4.68 1.34
C LEU A 232 -15.95 -3.22 1.55
N VAL A 233 -16.86 -2.27 1.43
CA VAL A 233 -16.62 -0.85 1.73
C VAL A 233 -16.26 -0.67 3.20
N PHE A 234 -16.98 -1.31 4.11
CA PHE A 234 -16.69 -1.25 5.54
C PHE A 234 -15.32 -1.83 5.85
N LEU A 235 -14.98 -3.01 5.32
CA LEU A 235 -13.67 -3.64 5.52
C LEU A 235 -12.54 -2.79 4.96
N SER A 236 -12.68 -2.24 3.76
CA SER A 236 -11.67 -1.37 3.16
C SER A 236 -11.50 -0.05 3.90
N ALA A 237 -12.59 0.51 4.43
CA ALA A 237 -12.60 1.71 5.26
C ALA A 237 -11.90 1.48 6.61
N THR A 238 -12.16 0.36 7.27
CA THR A 238 -11.53 0.02 8.53
C THR A 238 -10.06 -0.36 8.34
N ALA A 239 -9.73 -1.04 7.25
CA ALA A 239 -8.36 -1.42 6.94
C ALA A 239 -7.40 -0.22 6.89
N ILE A 240 -7.79 0.89 6.26
CA ILE A 240 -6.92 2.06 6.18
C ILE A 240 -6.68 2.71 7.55
N ILE A 241 -7.64 2.64 8.47
CA ILE A 241 -7.49 3.14 9.84
C ILE A 241 -6.52 2.28 10.65
N CYS A 242 -6.52 0.96 10.41
CA CYS A 242 -5.71 -0.01 11.14
C CYS A 242 -4.30 -0.18 10.59
N LEU A 243 -3.95 0.48 9.47
CA LEU A 243 -2.60 0.40 8.92
C LEU A 243 -1.57 0.99 9.89
N PRO A 244 -0.48 0.26 10.20
CA PRO A 244 0.53 0.70 11.17
C PRO A 244 1.14 2.06 10.85
N ARG A 245 1.13 2.47 9.59
CA ARG A 245 1.73 3.73 9.14
C ARG A 245 0.86 4.96 9.39
N MET A 246 -0.38 4.77 9.81
CA MET A 246 -1.25 5.89 10.18
C MET A 246 -0.96 6.41 11.61
N PHE A 247 -0.14 5.71 12.35
CA PHE A 247 0.36 6.03 13.67
C PHE A 247 1.86 6.28 13.63
#